data_0a96a254b1e5b73ba629ab2ecf4e8f9e
#
_entry.id   0a96a254b1e5b73ba629ab2ecf4e8f9e
#
_cell.length_a   1.000
_cell.length_b   1.000
_cell.length_c   1.000
_cell.angle_alpha   90.00
_cell.angle_beta   90.00
_cell.angle_gamma   90.00
#
_symmetry.space_group_name_H-M   'P 1'
#
loop_
_entity.id
_entity.type
_entity.pdbx_description
1 polymer ?
#
loop_
_entity_poly.entity_id
_entity_poly.type
_entity_poly.pdbx_seq_one_letter_code
_entity_poly.pdbx_strand_id
1 'polypeptide(L)'
;MISLWRICFSSMEWKAHIRSFSPRTAVFCALILATTLTATNVSGTIQLRDSKESAVRKKMDFSGVVLWLEPANSKAALPPPVRARMTQKDKTFAPHILAVPVGATVDFPNFDPIFHNVFSTYDGQPFDLALYPPRTSKSVKFRQPGIVRVFCNIHSTMSAVIAVLDTPYFDVSKREGTFELRDVPAGDYRLHLFHERATQATLDELGRRLTVDGDQQDIAPIAISESGYLPIPHMNKFGRPYPPPPDDGGVYPGVRK
;
A
#
# COMPACT_ATOMS: atom_id res chain seq x y z
N MET A 1 63.63 67.55 10.35
CA MET A 1 63.42 68.92 9.91
C MET A 1 61.92 69.12 9.99
N ILE A 2 61.46 69.84 10.97
CA ILE A 2 60.83 71.16 10.93
C ILE A 2 59.47 71.07 10.18
N SER A 3 58.34 71.48 10.64
CA SER A 3 57.94 72.48 11.64
C SER A 3 56.47 72.36 11.95
N LEU A 4 56.13 72.62 13.19
CA LEU A 4 54.84 73.03 13.77
C LEU A 4 54.07 74.08 12.89
N TRP A 5 52.73 74.01 12.92
CA TRP A 5 51.91 75.19 13.19
C TRP A 5 50.58 74.78 13.85
N ARG A 6 50.39 75.37 15.05
CA ARG A 6 49.15 75.46 15.82
C ARG A 6 48.35 76.62 15.27
N ILE A 7 47.03 76.45 15.11
CA ILE A 7 46.12 77.58 15.25
C ILE A 7 44.87 77.13 16.02
N CYS A 8 44.64 77.80 17.14
CA CYS A 8 43.45 77.82 17.91
C CYS A 8 42.32 78.57 17.15
N PHE A 9 41.04 78.13 17.32
CA PHE A 9 39.91 79.06 17.53
C PHE A 9 38.66 78.23 17.75
N SER A 10 38.11 78.37 18.90
CA SER A 10 36.89 78.97 19.44
C SER A 10 35.65 78.11 19.32
N SER A 11 35.16 77.89 20.47
CA SER A 11 33.83 77.40 20.89
C SER A 11 32.66 77.97 20.13
N MET A 12 31.82 77.09 19.63
CA MET A 12 30.42 77.46 19.39
C MET A 12 29.50 76.32 19.79
N GLU A 13 28.84 76.43 20.93
CA GLU A 13 27.82 75.51 21.43
C GLU A 13 26.61 75.55 20.50
N TRP A 14 26.30 74.47 19.89
CA TRP A 14 24.98 74.26 19.26
C TRP A 14 24.20 73.24 20.09
N LYS A 15 23.18 73.75 20.81
CA LYS A 15 22.15 72.93 21.45
C LYS A 15 21.27 72.32 20.37
N ALA A 16 21.50 71.08 19.99
CA ALA A 16 20.59 70.32 19.16
C ALA A 16 19.50 69.73 20.04
N HIS A 17 18.27 70.15 19.84
CA HIS A 17 17.07 69.52 20.38
C HIS A 17 16.88 68.16 19.70
N ILE A 18 17.25 67.08 20.36
CA ILE A 18 16.92 65.73 19.94
C ILE A 18 15.48 65.44 20.41
N ARG A 19 14.51 65.53 19.51
CA ARG A 19 13.15 65.00 19.73
C ARG A 19 13.30 63.45 19.74
N SER A 20 13.03 62.86 20.87
CA SER A 20 12.93 61.39 21.01
C SER A 20 11.72 60.89 20.21
N PHE A 21 12.00 60.27 19.07
CA PHE A 21 11.04 59.40 18.41
C PHE A 21 11.03 58.06 19.11
N SER A 22 9.96 57.78 19.85
CA SER A 22 9.70 56.45 20.38
C SER A 22 9.24 55.54 19.22
N PRO A 23 9.97 54.47 18.85
CA PRO A 23 9.46 53.50 17.92
C PRO A 23 8.41 52.63 18.64
N ARG A 24 7.14 52.87 18.37
CA ARG A 24 6.08 51.93 18.68
C ARG A 24 6.28 50.69 17.77
N THR A 25 6.99 49.73 18.29
CA THR A 25 7.11 48.38 17.69
C THR A 25 5.73 47.72 17.79
N ALA A 26 4.95 47.80 16.72
CA ALA A 26 3.74 47.00 16.59
C ALA A 26 4.17 45.55 16.38
N VAL A 27 4.11 44.76 17.44
CA VAL A 27 4.27 43.30 17.35
C VAL A 27 2.98 42.77 16.72
N PHE A 28 3.04 42.52 15.41
CA PHE A 28 2.01 41.74 14.69
C PHE A 28 2.15 40.28 15.12
N CYS A 29 1.38 39.91 16.13
CA CYS A 29 1.22 38.48 16.48
C CYS A 29 0.38 37.81 15.37
N ALA A 30 1.03 37.26 14.34
CA ALA A 30 0.35 36.43 13.35
C ALA A 30 -0.11 35.16 14.09
N LEU A 31 -1.40 35.10 14.45
CA LEU A 31 -2.03 33.85 14.86
C LEU A 31 -2.01 32.92 13.66
N ILE A 32 -1.05 32.01 13.64
CA ILE A 32 -1.06 30.84 12.75
C ILE A 32 -2.18 29.94 13.29
N LEU A 33 -3.38 30.03 12.70
CA LEU A 33 -4.40 29.00 12.89
C LEU A 33 -3.85 27.71 12.29
N ALA A 34 -3.26 26.87 13.12
CA ALA A 34 -2.99 25.50 12.76
C ALA A 34 -4.36 24.81 12.60
N THR A 35 -4.82 24.67 11.36
CA THR A 35 -5.94 23.79 11.04
C THR A 35 -5.48 22.38 11.37
N THR A 36 -5.92 21.82 12.49
CA THR A 36 -5.76 20.42 12.79
C THR A 36 -6.51 19.65 11.72
N LEU A 37 -5.79 19.04 10.78
CA LEU A 37 -6.38 18.07 9.88
C LEU A 37 -6.83 16.90 10.75
N THR A 38 -8.12 16.81 11.00
CA THR A 38 -8.70 15.65 11.68
C THR A 38 -8.62 14.47 10.74
N ALA A 39 -7.90 13.42 11.17
CA ALA A 39 -7.87 12.16 10.46
C ALA A 39 -8.92 11.24 11.07
N THR A 40 -9.63 10.49 10.25
CA THR A 40 -10.69 9.59 10.68
C THR A 40 -10.50 8.19 10.13
N ASN A 41 -11.26 7.22 10.67
CA ASN A 41 -11.31 5.88 10.12
C ASN A 41 -12.56 5.73 9.26
N VAL A 42 -12.38 5.16 8.07
CA VAL A 42 -13.48 4.79 7.17
C VAL A 42 -13.63 3.27 7.22
N SER A 43 -14.79 2.80 7.70
CA SER A 43 -15.08 1.38 7.89
C SER A 43 -16.28 0.93 7.07
N GLY A 44 -16.42 -0.38 6.94
CA GLY A 44 -17.55 -0.97 6.24
C GLY A 44 -17.44 -2.50 6.16
N THR A 45 -18.34 -3.08 5.39
CA THR A 45 -18.38 -4.52 5.19
C THR A 45 -18.50 -4.91 3.72
N ILE A 46 -17.87 -6.03 3.36
CA ILE A 46 -17.94 -6.66 2.05
C ILE A 46 -18.83 -7.89 2.15
N GLN A 47 -19.60 -8.15 1.09
CA GLN A 47 -20.29 -9.40 0.85
C GLN A 47 -19.91 -9.93 -0.53
N LEU A 48 -19.45 -11.16 -0.62
CA LEU A 48 -19.21 -11.84 -1.89
C LEU A 48 -20.47 -12.61 -2.30
N ARG A 49 -20.91 -12.42 -3.53
CA ARG A 49 -22.10 -13.05 -4.10
C ARG A 49 -21.75 -13.88 -5.34
N ASP A 50 -22.63 -14.79 -5.70
CA ASP A 50 -22.50 -15.64 -6.89
C ASP A 50 -21.22 -16.46 -6.94
N SER A 51 -20.62 -16.69 -5.78
CA SER A 51 -19.35 -17.37 -5.63
C SER A 51 -19.47 -18.88 -5.86
N LYS A 52 -18.51 -19.45 -6.56
CA LYS A 52 -18.35 -20.91 -6.68
C LYS A 52 -17.50 -21.49 -5.55
N GLU A 53 -16.80 -20.63 -4.79
CA GLU A 53 -15.88 -21.02 -3.73
C GLU A 53 -16.61 -21.54 -2.48
N SER A 54 -16.20 -22.70 -2.01
CA SER A 54 -16.80 -23.32 -0.84
C SER A 54 -16.58 -22.52 0.45
N ALA A 55 -15.48 -21.78 0.55
CA ALA A 55 -15.18 -20.90 1.67
C ALA A 55 -16.24 -19.78 1.77
N VAL A 56 -16.61 -19.18 0.67
CA VAL A 56 -17.66 -18.15 0.62
C VAL A 56 -19.05 -18.78 0.89
N ARG A 57 -19.41 -19.83 0.13
CA ARG A 57 -20.77 -20.39 0.17
C ARG A 57 -21.11 -21.08 1.48
N LYS A 58 -20.16 -21.79 2.09
CA LYS A 58 -20.40 -22.63 3.28
C LYS A 58 -19.91 -21.99 4.58
N LYS A 59 -18.89 -21.15 4.49
CA LYS A 59 -18.21 -20.60 5.68
C LYS A 59 -18.37 -19.09 5.80
N MET A 60 -19.06 -18.45 4.86
CA MET A 60 -19.26 -16.98 4.81
C MET A 60 -17.91 -16.23 4.92
N ASP A 61 -16.89 -16.74 4.23
CA ASP A 61 -15.56 -16.14 4.22
C ASP A 61 -15.49 -15.09 3.10
N PHE A 62 -15.55 -13.82 3.50
CA PHE A 62 -15.50 -12.66 2.60
C PHE A 62 -14.15 -11.95 2.64
N SER A 63 -13.10 -12.67 3.05
CA SER A 63 -11.74 -12.12 3.10
C SER A 63 -11.12 -11.93 1.71
N GLY A 64 -10.05 -11.13 1.66
CA GLY A 64 -9.21 -11.00 0.47
C GLY A 64 -9.68 -9.97 -0.55
N VAL A 65 -10.63 -9.11 -0.21
CA VAL A 65 -10.93 -7.91 -1.00
C VAL A 65 -10.01 -6.79 -0.55
N VAL A 66 -9.25 -6.21 -1.49
CA VAL A 66 -8.44 -5.03 -1.24
C VAL A 66 -9.28 -3.79 -1.51
N LEU A 67 -9.27 -2.84 -0.58
CA LEU A 67 -9.93 -1.54 -0.72
C LEU A 67 -8.89 -0.45 -0.49
N TRP A 68 -8.98 0.63 -1.27
CA TRP A 68 -8.13 1.79 -1.03
C TRP A 68 -8.79 3.09 -1.46
N LEU A 69 -8.35 4.18 -0.83
CA LEU A 69 -8.78 5.53 -1.17
C LEU A 69 -7.66 6.27 -1.90
N GLU A 70 -7.98 6.80 -3.06
CA GLU A 70 -7.14 7.69 -3.84
C GLU A 70 -7.65 9.12 -3.66
N PRO A 71 -6.82 10.08 -3.16
CA PRO A 71 -7.24 11.48 -3.04
C PRO A 71 -7.56 12.08 -4.41
N ALA A 72 -8.69 12.78 -4.52
CA ALA A 72 -9.17 13.32 -5.81
C ALA A 72 -8.29 14.46 -6.35
N ASN A 73 -7.67 15.26 -5.48
CA ASN A 73 -7.01 16.52 -5.85
C ASN A 73 -5.52 16.58 -5.50
N SER A 74 -4.95 15.50 -4.96
CA SER A 74 -3.53 15.46 -4.54
C SER A 74 -3.01 14.03 -4.56
N LYS A 75 -1.69 13.87 -4.38
CA LYS A 75 -1.13 12.55 -4.08
C LYS A 75 -1.03 12.40 -2.56
N ALA A 76 -1.40 11.22 -2.07
CA ALA A 76 -1.19 10.89 -0.66
C ALA A 76 0.31 10.80 -0.35
N ALA A 77 0.71 11.31 0.81
CA ALA A 77 2.05 11.07 1.32
C ALA A 77 2.19 9.58 1.70
N LEU A 78 3.13 8.90 1.09
CA LEU A 78 3.38 7.50 1.43
C LEU A 78 4.12 7.38 2.77
N PRO A 79 3.85 6.33 3.55
CA PRO A 79 4.59 6.06 4.77
C PRO A 79 6.06 5.73 4.44
N PRO A 80 6.97 5.79 5.43
CA PRO A 80 8.31 5.24 5.26
C PRO A 80 8.27 3.81 4.74
N PRO A 81 9.29 3.35 3.99
CA PRO A 81 9.30 2.02 3.42
C PRO A 81 9.07 0.94 4.48
N VAL A 82 8.05 0.13 4.29
CA VAL A 82 7.68 -0.97 5.19
C VAL A 82 8.24 -2.30 4.71
N ARG A 83 8.34 -3.25 5.64
CA ARG A 83 8.71 -4.63 5.35
C ARG A 83 7.52 -5.53 5.65
N ALA A 84 7.09 -6.31 4.66
CA ALA A 84 6.01 -7.26 4.75
C ALA A 84 6.52 -8.68 4.46
N ARG A 85 5.68 -9.68 4.68
CA ARG A 85 6.04 -11.08 4.48
C ARG A 85 4.93 -11.84 3.80
N MET A 86 5.31 -12.69 2.82
CA MET A 86 4.44 -13.69 2.20
C MET A 86 5.13 -15.04 2.31
N THR A 87 4.68 -15.89 3.20
CA THR A 87 5.33 -17.16 3.53
C THR A 87 4.97 -18.24 2.53
N GLN A 88 5.88 -19.20 2.31
CA GLN A 88 5.64 -20.43 1.57
C GLN A 88 5.61 -21.57 2.56
N LYS A 89 4.44 -22.18 2.69
CA LYS A 89 4.20 -23.32 3.58
C LYS A 89 3.06 -24.18 3.03
N ASP A 90 3.20 -25.48 3.13
CA ASP A 90 2.21 -26.45 2.65
C ASP A 90 1.86 -26.27 1.15
N LYS A 91 2.87 -25.89 0.34
CA LYS A 91 2.75 -25.56 -1.08
C LYS A 91 1.73 -24.43 -1.34
N THR A 92 1.65 -23.45 -0.44
CA THR A 92 0.81 -22.26 -0.57
C THR A 92 1.60 -21.00 -0.23
N PHE A 93 1.12 -19.86 -0.72
CA PHE A 93 1.54 -18.54 -0.25
C PHE A 93 0.57 -18.03 0.81
N ALA A 94 1.09 -17.50 1.92
CA ALA A 94 0.27 -16.95 3.00
C ALA A 94 0.85 -15.60 3.50
N PRO A 95 0.05 -14.52 3.52
CA PRO A 95 -1.36 -14.47 3.10
C PRO A 95 -1.51 -14.66 1.58
N HIS A 96 -2.68 -15.12 1.12
CA HIS A 96 -2.99 -15.24 -0.31
C HIS A 96 -3.12 -13.87 -0.99
N ILE A 97 -3.72 -12.90 -0.30
CA ILE A 97 -3.81 -11.50 -0.72
C ILE A 97 -3.01 -10.64 0.26
N LEU A 98 -2.07 -9.87 -0.25
CA LEU A 98 -1.25 -8.93 0.53
C LEU A 98 -1.35 -7.54 -0.09
N ALA A 99 -1.69 -6.52 0.70
CA ALA A 99 -1.63 -5.13 0.28
C ALA A 99 -0.43 -4.45 0.93
N VAL A 100 0.32 -3.67 0.15
CA VAL A 100 1.50 -2.93 0.61
C VAL A 100 1.60 -1.58 -0.10
N PRO A 101 2.16 -0.54 0.53
CA PRO A 101 2.43 0.71 -0.16
C PRO A 101 3.60 0.57 -1.13
N VAL A 102 3.64 1.43 -2.15
CA VAL A 102 4.82 1.59 -3.03
C VAL A 102 6.08 1.84 -2.17
N GLY A 103 7.19 1.21 -2.53
CA GLY A 103 8.45 1.26 -1.78
C GLY A 103 8.62 0.14 -0.77
N ALA A 104 7.57 -0.63 -0.46
CA ALA A 104 7.65 -1.76 0.45
C ALA A 104 8.60 -2.86 -0.06
N THR A 105 9.19 -3.57 0.89
CA THR A 105 9.95 -4.81 0.63
C THR A 105 9.15 -5.98 1.17
N VAL A 106 8.89 -6.97 0.32
CA VAL A 106 8.23 -8.23 0.72
C VAL A 106 9.24 -9.34 0.78
N ASP A 107 9.26 -10.04 1.92
CA ASP A 107 10.07 -11.23 2.15
C ASP A 107 9.26 -12.48 1.82
N PHE A 108 9.92 -13.45 1.18
CA PHE A 108 9.33 -14.73 0.82
C PHE A 108 10.10 -15.89 1.49
N PRO A 109 9.91 -16.10 2.81
CA PRO A 109 10.53 -17.24 3.48
C PRO A 109 9.90 -18.55 3.04
N ASN A 110 10.76 -19.56 2.84
CA ASN A 110 10.36 -20.92 2.50
C ASN A 110 10.38 -21.80 3.76
N PHE A 111 9.20 -22.16 4.28
CA PHE A 111 9.03 -23.04 5.43
C PHE A 111 8.74 -24.50 5.04
N ASP A 112 8.59 -24.79 3.76
CA ASP A 112 8.45 -26.16 3.28
C ASP A 112 9.80 -26.90 3.28
N PRO A 113 9.80 -28.23 3.37
CA PRO A 113 11.01 -29.03 3.27
C PRO A 113 11.53 -29.23 1.83
N ILE A 114 10.97 -28.50 0.86
CA ILE A 114 11.25 -28.60 -0.57
C ILE A 114 11.64 -27.23 -1.14
N PHE A 115 12.25 -27.23 -2.32
CA PHE A 115 12.56 -26.01 -3.05
C PHE A 115 11.28 -25.34 -3.57
N HIS A 116 11.29 -24.01 -3.57
CA HIS A 116 10.28 -23.18 -4.22
C HIS A 116 10.94 -22.11 -5.10
N ASN A 117 10.12 -21.53 -5.96
CA ASN A 117 10.43 -20.32 -6.72
C ASN A 117 9.30 -19.33 -6.49
N VAL A 118 9.61 -18.05 -6.57
CA VAL A 118 8.61 -16.99 -6.55
C VAL A 118 8.86 -16.11 -7.77
N PHE A 119 7.84 -15.93 -8.61
CA PHE A 119 7.94 -15.10 -9.79
C PHE A 119 6.62 -14.40 -10.11
N SER A 120 6.70 -13.32 -10.89
CA SER A 120 5.59 -12.63 -11.52
C SER A 120 6.00 -12.22 -12.92
N THR A 121 5.13 -12.42 -13.92
CA THR A 121 5.34 -12.03 -15.32
C THR A 121 4.23 -11.16 -15.85
N TYR A 122 3.17 -10.99 -15.07
CA TYR A 122 1.97 -10.24 -15.44
C TYR A 122 1.86 -8.99 -14.58
N ASP A 123 1.08 -8.05 -15.02
CA ASP A 123 0.69 -6.79 -14.41
C ASP A 123 1.53 -6.30 -13.21
N GLY A 124 1.71 -5.03 -13.07
CA GLY A 124 2.54 -4.47 -12.01
C GLY A 124 4.04 -4.68 -12.25
N GLN A 125 4.77 -5.14 -11.23
CA GLN A 125 6.22 -5.30 -11.30
C GLN A 125 6.63 -6.74 -11.55
N PRO A 126 7.19 -7.10 -12.75
CA PRO A 126 7.70 -8.44 -13.00
C PRO A 126 8.98 -8.72 -12.20
N PHE A 127 9.14 -9.95 -11.72
CA PHE A 127 10.34 -10.44 -11.04
C PHE A 127 10.44 -11.97 -11.05
N ASP A 128 11.64 -12.49 -10.85
CA ASP A 128 11.91 -13.94 -10.66
C ASP A 128 13.01 -14.12 -9.61
N LEU A 129 12.66 -14.76 -8.51
CA LEU A 129 13.59 -15.08 -7.42
C LEU A 129 14.38 -16.38 -7.66
N ALA A 130 14.19 -17.04 -8.80
CA ALA A 130 14.74 -18.36 -9.09
C ALA A 130 14.37 -19.40 -8.00
N LEU A 131 14.86 -20.62 -8.11
CA LEU A 131 14.68 -21.65 -7.08
C LEU A 131 15.52 -21.33 -5.85
N TYR A 132 14.98 -21.62 -4.66
CA TYR A 132 15.73 -21.53 -3.41
C TYR A 132 15.30 -22.59 -2.39
N PRO A 133 16.23 -23.00 -1.53
CA PRO A 133 16.04 -24.15 -0.65
C PRO A 133 15.15 -23.85 0.55
N PRO A 134 14.73 -24.91 1.28
CA PRO A 134 14.08 -24.80 2.58
C PRO A 134 14.81 -23.87 3.56
N ARG A 135 14.05 -23.25 4.47
CA ARG A 135 14.55 -22.38 5.57
C ARG A 135 15.37 -21.17 5.11
N THR A 136 15.23 -20.78 3.85
CA THR A 136 15.81 -19.54 3.33
C THR A 136 14.72 -18.55 2.94
N SER A 137 15.09 -17.30 2.76
CA SER A 137 14.18 -16.24 2.34
C SER A 137 14.83 -15.37 1.29
N LYS A 138 14.05 -14.97 0.29
CA LYS A 138 14.42 -13.94 -0.68
C LYS A 138 13.43 -12.79 -0.59
N SER A 139 13.80 -11.62 -1.12
CA SER A 139 13.00 -10.40 -0.98
C SER A 139 12.88 -9.65 -2.29
N VAL A 140 11.76 -8.95 -2.47
CA VAL A 140 11.52 -8.03 -3.59
C VAL A 140 11.10 -6.68 -3.03
N LYS A 141 11.69 -5.60 -3.56
CA LYS A 141 11.22 -4.23 -3.32
C LYS A 141 10.26 -3.83 -4.43
N PHE A 142 9.04 -3.49 -4.06
CA PHE A 142 7.99 -3.06 -4.99
C PHE A 142 8.05 -1.54 -5.19
N ARG A 143 8.34 -1.10 -6.42
CA ARG A 143 8.60 0.31 -6.75
C ARG A 143 7.48 0.97 -7.56
N GLN A 144 6.57 0.18 -8.11
CA GLN A 144 5.49 0.66 -8.96
C GLN A 144 4.15 0.18 -8.43
N PRO A 145 3.11 1.01 -8.45
CA PRO A 145 1.76 0.58 -8.06
C PRO A 145 1.21 -0.41 -9.09
N GLY A 146 0.31 -1.27 -8.63
CA GLY A 146 -0.38 -2.25 -9.47
C GLY A 146 -0.66 -3.55 -8.75
N ILE A 147 -1.40 -4.41 -9.43
CA ILE A 147 -1.74 -5.75 -8.94
C ILE A 147 -0.70 -6.73 -9.48
N VAL A 148 0.09 -7.30 -8.59
CA VAL A 148 1.16 -8.24 -8.91
C VAL A 148 0.69 -9.66 -8.60
N ARG A 149 0.51 -10.48 -9.62
CA ARG A 149 0.17 -11.91 -9.46
C ARG A 149 1.47 -12.70 -9.24
N VAL A 150 1.51 -13.44 -8.15
CA VAL A 150 2.68 -14.20 -7.70
C VAL A 150 2.44 -15.68 -7.88
N PHE A 151 3.44 -16.41 -8.41
CA PHE A 151 3.34 -17.82 -8.72
C PHE A 151 4.61 -18.57 -8.31
N CYS A 152 4.49 -19.90 -8.16
CA CYS A 152 5.61 -20.80 -8.06
C CYS A 152 5.80 -21.53 -9.39
N ASN A 153 7.05 -21.61 -9.92
CA ASN A 153 7.34 -22.21 -11.21
C ASN A 153 7.21 -23.75 -11.25
N ILE A 154 7.13 -24.41 -10.11
CA ILE A 154 7.09 -25.87 -9.99
C ILE A 154 5.79 -26.41 -9.39
N HIS A 155 4.97 -25.58 -8.81
CA HIS A 155 3.67 -25.98 -8.24
C HIS A 155 2.56 -25.14 -8.85
N SER A 156 1.81 -25.74 -9.75
CA SER A 156 0.76 -25.05 -10.52
C SER A 156 -0.40 -24.47 -9.68
N THR A 157 -0.54 -24.94 -8.44
CA THR A 157 -1.57 -24.47 -7.51
C THR A 157 -1.11 -23.35 -6.58
N MET A 158 0.20 -23.04 -6.58
CA MET A 158 0.75 -21.97 -5.73
C MET A 158 0.64 -20.62 -6.42
N SER A 159 -0.35 -19.86 -6.03
CA SER A 159 -0.57 -18.48 -6.47
C SER A 159 -0.92 -17.56 -5.30
N ALA A 160 -0.67 -16.28 -5.48
CA ALA A 160 -1.06 -15.21 -4.56
C ALA A 160 -1.13 -13.88 -5.31
N VAL A 161 -1.60 -12.85 -4.62
CA VAL A 161 -1.65 -11.48 -5.16
C VAL A 161 -1.03 -10.51 -4.17
N ILE A 162 -0.21 -9.59 -4.70
CA ILE A 162 0.28 -8.44 -3.97
C ILE A 162 -0.28 -7.19 -4.63
N ALA A 163 -1.14 -6.47 -3.91
CA ALA A 163 -1.62 -5.15 -4.30
C ALA A 163 -0.61 -4.10 -3.83
N VAL A 164 0.08 -3.46 -4.75
CA VAL A 164 1.04 -2.40 -4.47
C VAL A 164 0.33 -1.07 -4.71
N LEU A 165 0.17 -0.27 -3.66
CA LEU A 165 -0.70 0.90 -3.66
C LEU A 165 0.10 2.19 -3.45
N ASP A 166 -0.24 3.25 -4.16
CA ASP A 166 0.37 4.57 -4.06
C ASP A 166 -0.35 5.50 -3.08
N THR A 167 -1.09 4.91 -2.17
CA THR A 167 -1.79 5.55 -1.06
C THR A 167 -1.56 4.78 0.24
N PRO A 168 -1.55 5.41 1.41
CA PRO A 168 -1.50 4.72 2.70
C PRO A 168 -2.88 4.25 3.18
N TYR A 169 -3.97 4.70 2.55
CA TYR A 169 -5.35 4.48 2.99
C TYR A 169 -5.91 3.22 2.35
N PHE A 170 -5.50 2.06 2.83
CA PHE A 170 -5.95 0.77 2.31
C PHE A 170 -6.12 -0.27 3.42
N ASP A 171 -6.94 -1.28 3.14
CA ASP A 171 -7.08 -2.47 3.96
C ASP A 171 -7.43 -3.69 3.07
N VAL A 172 -7.33 -4.87 3.66
CA VAL A 172 -7.81 -6.13 3.07
C VAL A 172 -8.92 -6.66 3.95
N SER A 173 -10.09 -6.95 3.35
CA SER A 173 -11.24 -7.45 4.10
C SER A 173 -10.90 -8.69 4.90
N LYS A 174 -11.40 -8.74 6.14
CA LYS A 174 -11.30 -9.90 7.04
C LYS A 174 -12.34 -10.95 6.67
N ARG A 175 -12.30 -12.08 7.34
CA ARG A 175 -13.20 -13.19 7.08
C ARG A 175 -14.69 -12.81 7.13
N GLU A 176 -15.06 -11.96 8.09
CA GLU A 176 -16.42 -11.44 8.25
C GLU A 176 -16.79 -10.37 7.23
N GLY A 177 -15.87 -10.05 6.32
CA GLY A 177 -15.99 -8.99 5.31
C GLY A 177 -15.69 -7.59 5.85
N THR A 178 -15.34 -7.44 7.13
CA THR A 178 -15.05 -6.12 7.71
C THR A 178 -13.72 -5.58 7.20
N PHE A 179 -13.65 -4.26 7.00
CA PHE A 179 -12.44 -3.52 6.67
C PHE A 179 -12.42 -2.16 7.39
N GLU A 180 -11.24 -1.57 7.54
CA GLU A 180 -11.04 -0.27 8.17
C GLU A 180 -9.86 0.46 7.51
N LEU A 181 -10.14 1.54 6.79
CA LEU A 181 -9.14 2.46 6.22
C LEU A 181 -8.83 3.50 7.28
N ARG A 182 -7.59 3.52 7.77
CA ARG A 182 -7.18 4.28 8.95
C ARG A 182 -6.55 5.60 8.60
N ASP A 183 -6.66 6.53 9.55
CA ASP A 183 -5.97 7.82 9.51
C ASP A 183 -6.21 8.60 8.21
N VAL A 184 -7.44 8.54 7.68
CA VAL A 184 -7.83 9.21 6.44
C VAL A 184 -8.12 10.69 6.74
N PRO A 185 -7.38 11.66 6.19
CA PRO A 185 -7.68 13.06 6.34
C PRO A 185 -9.04 13.45 5.73
N ALA A 186 -9.67 14.50 6.23
CA ALA A 186 -10.86 15.05 5.61
C ALA A 186 -10.56 15.49 4.17
N GLY A 187 -11.46 15.19 3.23
CA GLY A 187 -11.28 15.48 1.81
C GLY A 187 -12.09 14.60 0.88
N ASP A 188 -11.91 14.82 -0.42
CA ASP A 188 -12.55 14.03 -1.46
C ASP A 188 -11.64 12.94 -1.97
N TYR A 189 -12.18 11.74 -2.09
CA TYR A 189 -11.48 10.53 -2.49
C TYR A 189 -12.24 9.76 -3.56
N ARG A 190 -11.53 8.91 -4.26
CA ARG A 190 -12.10 7.81 -5.03
C ARG A 190 -11.84 6.51 -4.29
N LEU A 191 -12.90 5.78 -3.95
CA LEU A 191 -12.80 4.41 -3.44
C LEU A 191 -12.60 3.46 -4.61
N HIS A 192 -11.57 2.65 -4.49
CA HIS A 192 -11.25 1.57 -5.41
C HIS A 192 -11.32 0.23 -4.70
N LEU A 193 -11.57 -0.81 -5.47
CA LEU A 193 -11.62 -2.18 -4.98
C LEU A 193 -10.86 -3.12 -5.93
N PHE A 194 -10.29 -4.16 -5.34
CA PHE A 194 -9.79 -5.30 -6.10
C PHE A 194 -10.24 -6.60 -5.44
N HIS A 195 -10.73 -7.52 -6.25
CA HIS A 195 -11.01 -8.90 -5.85
C HIS A 195 -10.64 -9.83 -6.99
N GLU A 196 -9.83 -10.85 -6.71
CA GLU A 196 -9.25 -11.70 -7.76
C GLU A 196 -10.29 -12.46 -8.60
N ARG A 197 -11.50 -12.69 -8.05
CA ARG A 197 -12.60 -13.40 -8.69
C ARG A 197 -13.75 -12.51 -9.16
N ALA A 198 -13.57 -11.20 -9.18
CA ALA A 198 -14.51 -10.28 -9.81
C ALA A 198 -14.02 -9.87 -11.19
N THR A 199 -14.95 -9.56 -12.09
CA THR A 199 -14.58 -8.96 -13.38
C THR A 199 -14.18 -7.50 -13.17
N GLN A 200 -13.33 -6.96 -14.07
CA GLN A 200 -12.94 -5.55 -13.99
C GLN A 200 -14.17 -4.64 -14.09
N ALA A 201 -15.14 -4.97 -14.95
CA ALA A 201 -16.39 -4.22 -15.07
C ALA A 201 -17.15 -4.14 -13.74
N THR A 202 -17.27 -5.26 -13.01
CA THR A 202 -17.89 -5.28 -11.67
C THR A 202 -17.15 -4.37 -10.69
N LEU A 203 -15.81 -4.40 -10.70
CA LEU A 203 -15.01 -3.57 -9.81
C LEU A 203 -15.10 -2.07 -10.15
N ASP A 204 -15.12 -1.73 -11.43
CA ASP A 204 -15.25 -0.35 -11.90
C ASP A 204 -16.61 0.27 -11.55
N GLU A 205 -17.68 -0.51 -11.61
CA GLU A 205 -19.04 -0.09 -11.20
C GLU A 205 -19.14 0.18 -9.70
N LEU A 206 -18.41 -0.57 -8.88
CA LEU A 206 -18.39 -0.42 -7.44
C LEU A 206 -17.49 0.74 -6.98
N GLY A 207 -16.53 1.14 -7.79
CA GLY A 207 -15.66 2.28 -7.54
C GLY A 207 -16.47 3.58 -7.50
N ARG A 208 -16.34 4.36 -6.42
CA ARG A 208 -17.16 5.58 -6.23
C ARG A 208 -16.40 6.71 -5.57
N ARG A 209 -16.92 7.92 -5.73
CA ARG A 209 -16.46 9.06 -4.96
C ARG A 209 -16.92 8.95 -3.51
N LEU A 210 -16.07 9.38 -2.59
CA LEU A 210 -16.32 9.41 -1.16
C LEU A 210 -15.76 10.72 -0.61
N THR A 211 -16.59 11.49 0.07
CA THR A 211 -16.16 12.64 0.85
C THR A 211 -15.98 12.19 2.30
N VAL A 212 -14.80 12.44 2.86
CA VAL A 212 -14.47 12.17 4.27
C VAL A 212 -14.48 13.52 4.98
N ASP A 213 -15.33 13.67 5.99
CA ASP A 213 -15.58 14.94 6.68
C ASP A 213 -14.87 15.08 8.04
N GLY A 214 -14.13 14.06 8.46
CA GLY A 214 -13.34 14.09 9.70
C GLY A 214 -13.98 13.36 10.89
N ASP A 215 -15.24 12.96 10.79
CA ASP A 215 -15.88 12.05 11.76
C ASP A 215 -15.70 10.59 11.35
N GLN A 216 -15.79 9.64 12.30
CA GLN A 216 -15.78 8.22 11.97
C GLN A 216 -16.89 7.93 10.96
N GLN A 217 -16.53 7.31 9.83
CA GLN A 217 -17.43 7.10 8.73
C GLN A 217 -17.62 5.61 8.43
N ASP A 218 -18.85 5.13 8.61
CA ASP A 218 -19.24 3.81 8.17
C ASP A 218 -19.92 3.90 6.80
N ILE A 219 -19.34 3.25 5.81
CA ILE A 219 -19.94 3.20 4.48
C ILE A 219 -20.87 1.99 4.33
N ALA A 220 -21.92 2.17 3.52
CA ALA A 220 -22.88 1.11 3.26
C ALA A 220 -22.19 -0.18 2.79
N PRO A 221 -22.70 -1.36 3.16
CA PRO A 221 -22.17 -2.65 2.74
C PRO A 221 -21.98 -2.73 1.22
N ILE A 222 -20.83 -3.26 0.79
CA ILE A 222 -20.49 -3.41 -0.62
C ILE A 222 -20.66 -4.88 -1.00
N ALA A 223 -21.56 -5.16 -1.95
CA ALA A 223 -21.74 -6.50 -2.49
C ALA A 223 -20.95 -6.63 -3.80
N ILE A 224 -20.05 -7.61 -3.86
CA ILE A 224 -19.24 -7.94 -5.04
C ILE A 224 -19.74 -9.25 -5.61
N SER A 225 -20.21 -9.24 -6.87
CA SER A 225 -20.55 -10.46 -7.60
C SER A 225 -19.31 -11.09 -8.22
N GLU A 226 -19.12 -12.40 -8.02
CA GLU A 226 -18.13 -13.21 -8.74
C GLU A 226 -18.70 -13.80 -10.05
N SER A 227 -19.90 -13.37 -10.46
CA SER A 227 -20.49 -13.78 -11.73
C SER A 227 -19.64 -13.34 -12.91
N GLY A 228 -19.52 -14.23 -13.90
CA GLY A 228 -18.69 -13.94 -15.09
C GLY A 228 -17.18 -14.16 -14.90
N TYR A 229 -16.70 -14.41 -13.68
CA TYR A 229 -15.31 -14.80 -13.47
C TYR A 229 -15.03 -16.20 -14.04
N LEU A 230 -14.00 -16.28 -14.87
CA LEU A 230 -13.51 -17.54 -15.42
C LEU A 230 -12.07 -17.76 -14.91
N PRO A 231 -11.82 -18.81 -14.14
CA PRO A 231 -10.46 -19.12 -13.70
C PRO A 231 -9.62 -19.56 -14.91
N ILE A 232 -8.60 -18.75 -15.21
CA ILE A 232 -7.64 -19.07 -16.27
C ILE A 232 -6.41 -19.70 -15.58
N PRO A 233 -6.05 -20.95 -15.92
CA PRO A 233 -4.82 -21.55 -15.42
C PRO A 233 -3.62 -20.68 -15.80
N HIS A 234 -2.78 -20.37 -14.84
CA HIS A 234 -1.56 -19.63 -15.13
C HIS A 234 -0.50 -20.55 -15.75
N MET A 235 0.37 -19.97 -16.54
CA MET A 235 1.53 -20.63 -17.13
C MET A 235 2.72 -20.60 -16.17
N ASN A 236 3.69 -21.47 -16.38
CA ASN A 236 4.97 -21.39 -15.72
C ASN A 236 5.75 -20.13 -16.20
N LYS A 237 6.88 -19.81 -15.57
CA LYS A 237 7.66 -18.60 -15.91
C LYS A 237 8.22 -18.58 -17.34
N PHE A 238 8.15 -19.66 -18.08
CA PHE A 238 8.56 -19.77 -19.48
C PHE A 238 7.38 -19.67 -20.46
N GLY A 239 6.18 -19.33 -19.97
CA GLY A 239 4.97 -19.24 -20.76
C GLY A 239 4.45 -20.59 -21.25
N ARG A 240 4.76 -21.69 -20.56
CA ARG A 240 4.33 -23.06 -20.88
C ARG A 240 3.41 -23.61 -19.81
N PRO A 241 2.49 -24.54 -20.16
CA PRO A 241 1.75 -25.30 -19.17
C PRO A 241 2.68 -26.01 -18.18
N TYR A 242 2.20 -26.19 -16.96
CA TYR A 242 2.91 -27.02 -16.00
C TYR A 242 2.86 -28.49 -16.44
N PRO A 243 3.93 -29.26 -16.18
CA PRO A 243 3.87 -30.70 -16.35
C PRO A 243 2.78 -31.28 -15.44
N PRO A 244 2.14 -32.41 -15.83
CA PRO A 244 1.23 -33.11 -14.95
C PRO A 244 1.94 -33.46 -13.63
N PRO A 245 1.21 -33.51 -12.50
CA PRO A 245 1.80 -33.98 -11.24
C PRO A 245 2.41 -35.37 -11.43
N PRO A 246 3.59 -35.66 -10.84
CA PRO A 246 4.13 -37.00 -10.89
C PRO A 246 3.16 -37.99 -10.23
N ASP A 247 3.00 -39.16 -10.83
CA ASP A 247 2.10 -40.23 -10.34
C ASP A 247 2.53 -40.83 -8.99
N ASP A 248 3.69 -40.44 -8.49
CA ASP A 248 4.33 -40.95 -7.27
C ASP A 248 3.91 -40.29 -5.97
N GLY A 249 2.78 -39.57 -5.98
CA GLY A 249 2.27 -38.89 -4.78
C GLY A 249 3.13 -37.70 -4.31
N GLY A 250 3.95 -37.14 -5.17
CA GLY A 250 4.64 -35.84 -4.92
C GLY A 250 5.92 -35.96 -4.10
N VAL A 251 6.55 -37.11 -4.09
CA VAL A 251 7.90 -37.28 -3.50
C VAL A 251 8.93 -36.84 -4.54
N TYR A 252 9.60 -35.71 -4.27
CA TYR A 252 10.74 -35.30 -5.09
C TYR A 252 11.91 -36.26 -4.92
N PRO A 253 12.65 -36.65 -6.01
CA PRO A 253 13.82 -37.44 -5.88
C PRO A 253 14.81 -36.85 -4.88
N GLY A 254 15.14 -37.56 -3.83
CA GLY A 254 16.07 -37.12 -2.78
C GLY A 254 15.45 -36.69 -1.45
N VAL A 255 14.13 -36.55 -1.34
CA VAL A 255 13.45 -36.33 -0.04
C VAL A 255 12.94 -37.68 0.47
N ARG A 256 13.74 -38.35 1.29
CA ARG A 256 13.26 -39.50 2.08
C ARG A 256 12.38 -39.00 3.21
N LYS A 257 11.22 -39.63 3.40
CA LYS A 257 10.36 -39.43 4.59
C LYS A 257 11.09 -39.78 5.87
#